data_321514046aed583c3b26b630764a4e46
#
_entry.id   321514046aed583c3b26b630764a4e46
#
_cell.length_a   1.000
_cell.length_b   1.000
_cell.length_c   1.000
_cell.angle_alpha   90.00
_cell.angle_beta   90.00
_cell.angle_gamma   90.00
#
_symmetry.space_group_name_H-M   'P 1'
#
loop_
_entity.id
_entity.type
_entity.pdbx_description
1 polymer ?
#
loop_
_entity_poly.entity_id
_entity_poly.type
_entity_poly.pdbx_seq_one_letter_code
_entity_poly.pdbx_strand_id
1 'polypeptide(L)'
;MKRIIIQLIFLLIPLCTPAQGNLPLLPLPVLELLQYQVQKRKRAVAPYLFSKYGLRRIPAELVVDDSRQLWGWHVGPNTDFDQSKHPFYRLFTKKDNSSLAVIDDRGGALQIVFWDKGYYHTLVSGLRSHGYQLQQVKPATNVLRFQREGSSVIADITVWADLYVLELHS
;
A
#
# COMPACT_ATOMS: atom_id res chain seq x y z
N MET A 1 47.70 -39.44 -41.38
CA MET A 1 46.35 -39.26 -40.82
C MET A 1 46.43 -38.25 -39.70
N LYS A 2 46.03 -37.00 -40.01
CA LYS A 2 46.03 -35.90 -39.02
C LYS A 2 44.59 -35.80 -38.39
N ARG A 3 44.49 -36.06 -37.09
CA ARG A 3 43.24 -35.89 -36.33
C ARG A 3 43.08 -34.41 -36.01
N ILE A 4 42.08 -33.79 -36.57
CA ILE A 4 41.63 -32.41 -36.26
C ILE A 4 40.74 -32.52 -35.02
N ILE A 5 41.24 -31.99 -33.90
CA ILE A 5 40.42 -31.82 -32.67
C ILE A 5 39.71 -30.47 -32.81
N ILE A 6 38.39 -30.52 -33.05
CA ILE A 6 37.54 -29.34 -33.02
C ILE A 6 37.21 -29.09 -31.56
N GLN A 7 37.84 -28.08 -30.95
CA GLN A 7 37.45 -27.57 -29.66
C GLN A 7 36.19 -26.72 -29.83
N LEU A 8 35.05 -27.24 -29.32
CA LEU A 8 33.80 -26.53 -29.25
C LEU A 8 33.89 -25.55 -28.06
N ILE A 9 34.20 -24.29 -28.34
CA ILE A 9 34.14 -23.22 -27.35
C ILE A 9 32.67 -22.88 -27.14
N PHE A 10 32.09 -23.41 -26.07
CA PHE A 10 30.80 -22.92 -25.55
C PHE A 10 31.03 -21.52 -25.01
N LEU A 11 30.64 -20.51 -25.78
CA LEU A 11 30.50 -19.15 -25.32
C LEU A 11 29.32 -19.11 -24.32
N LEU A 12 29.63 -19.18 -23.04
CA LEU A 12 28.71 -18.85 -21.97
C LEU A 12 28.41 -17.34 -22.07
N ILE A 13 27.41 -16.99 -22.85
CA ILE A 13 26.81 -15.66 -22.77
C ILE A 13 26.02 -15.63 -21.44
N PRO A 14 26.43 -14.81 -20.47
CA PRO A 14 25.56 -14.61 -19.32
C PRO A 14 24.28 -13.98 -19.84
N LEU A 15 23.17 -14.74 -19.80
CA LEU A 15 21.84 -14.20 -19.91
C LEU A 15 21.66 -13.24 -18.73
N CYS A 16 22.00 -11.97 -18.95
CA CYS A 16 21.53 -10.91 -18.08
C CYS A 16 20.01 -10.89 -18.18
N THR A 17 19.36 -11.71 -17.37
CA THR A 17 17.97 -11.47 -17.04
C THR A 17 17.94 -10.05 -16.48
N PRO A 18 17.15 -9.13 -17.07
CA PRO A 18 16.95 -7.84 -16.45
C PRO A 18 16.47 -8.15 -15.03
N ALA A 19 17.25 -7.72 -14.04
CA ALA A 19 16.80 -7.76 -12.65
C ALA A 19 15.44 -7.06 -12.66
N GLN A 20 14.35 -7.81 -12.44
CA GLN A 20 13.06 -7.22 -12.14
C GLN A 20 13.34 -6.44 -10.86
N GLY A 21 13.61 -5.14 -11.03
CA GLY A 21 13.84 -4.25 -9.91
C GLY A 21 12.65 -4.40 -8.99
N ASN A 22 12.86 -4.96 -7.80
CA ASN A 22 11.84 -5.05 -6.80
C ASN A 22 11.34 -3.63 -6.58
N LEU A 23 10.11 -3.35 -7.01
CA LEU A 23 9.48 -2.07 -6.73
C LEU A 23 9.51 -1.90 -5.20
N PRO A 24 9.89 -0.72 -4.71
CA PRO A 24 9.96 -0.52 -3.27
C PRO A 24 8.58 -0.76 -2.65
N LEU A 25 8.56 -1.43 -1.49
CA LEU A 25 7.34 -1.66 -0.73
C LEU A 25 6.86 -0.35 -0.12
N LEU A 26 5.54 -0.21 0.04
CA LEU A 26 4.98 0.90 0.80
C LEU A 26 5.55 0.89 2.24
N PRO A 27 6.25 1.94 2.69
CA PRO A 27 6.99 1.90 3.94
C PRO A 27 6.17 2.30 5.18
N LEU A 28 4.84 2.21 5.16
CA LEU A 28 3.97 2.60 6.27
C LEU A 28 3.91 1.52 7.37
N PRO A 29 4.46 1.76 8.57
CA PRO A 29 4.42 0.78 9.65
C PRO A 29 3.02 0.66 10.27
N VAL A 30 2.61 -0.57 10.55
CA VAL A 30 1.31 -0.87 11.19
C VAL A 30 1.12 -0.12 12.51
N LEU A 31 2.15 -0.07 13.35
CA LEU A 31 2.07 0.60 14.64
C LEU A 31 1.72 2.09 14.51
N GLU A 32 2.34 2.79 13.56
CA GLU A 32 2.04 4.20 13.36
C GLU A 32 0.64 4.43 12.80
N LEU A 33 0.13 3.52 11.96
CA LEU A 33 -1.25 3.55 11.49
C LEU A 33 -2.25 3.34 12.64
N LEU A 34 -1.99 2.37 13.51
CA LEU A 34 -2.82 2.12 14.68
C LEU A 34 -2.81 3.31 15.66
N GLN A 35 -1.63 3.86 15.93
CA GLN A 35 -1.49 5.04 16.78
C GLN A 35 -2.21 6.26 16.19
N TYR A 36 -2.09 6.46 14.87
CA TYR A 36 -2.82 7.50 14.17
C TYR A 36 -4.33 7.35 14.34
N GLN A 37 -4.87 6.12 14.22
CA GLN A 37 -6.30 5.88 14.37
C GLN A 37 -6.81 6.15 15.80
N VAL A 38 -6.00 5.90 16.81
CA VAL A 38 -6.35 6.19 18.23
C VAL A 38 -6.36 7.70 18.53
N GLN A 39 -5.53 8.49 17.82
CA GLN A 39 -5.38 9.91 18.12
C GLN A 39 -6.62 10.72 17.73
N LYS A 40 -7.11 11.55 18.67
CA LYS A 40 -8.29 12.40 18.43
C LYS A 40 -8.05 13.53 17.41
N ARG A 41 -6.80 13.96 17.20
CA ARG A 41 -6.42 15.06 16.28
C ARG A 41 -5.84 14.53 14.97
N LYS A 42 -6.57 13.67 14.30
CA LYS A 42 -6.12 12.97 13.09
C LYS A 42 -5.67 13.90 11.96
N ARG A 43 -6.37 15.01 11.74
CA ARG A 43 -6.04 15.98 10.67
C ARG A 43 -4.66 16.63 10.84
N ALA A 44 -4.29 16.98 12.07
CA ALA A 44 -3.01 17.63 12.33
C ALA A 44 -1.82 16.67 12.21
N VAL A 45 -2.04 15.38 12.47
CA VAL A 45 -0.99 14.35 12.45
C VAL A 45 -0.78 13.76 11.06
N ALA A 46 -1.82 13.71 10.22
CA ALA A 46 -1.77 13.13 8.89
C ALA A 46 -0.64 13.66 7.99
N PRO A 47 -0.45 14.99 7.86
CA PRO A 47 0.62 15.53 7.02
C PRO A 47 2.00 15.04 7.43
N TYR A 48 2.25 14.96 8.72
CA TYR A 48 3.52 14.49 9.25
C TYR A 48 3.72 13.00 9.01
N LEU A 49 2.72 12.18 9.35
CA LEU A 49 2.80 10.72 9.21
C LEU A 49 3.05 10.33 7.75
N PHE A 50 2.21 10.81 6.84
CA PHE A 50 2.28 10.36 5.45
C PHE A 50 3.48 10.95 4.71
N SER A 51 3.82 12.21 4.90
CA SER A 51 5.00 12.82 4.28
C SER A 51 6.30 12.20 4.77
N LYS A 52 6.39 11.81 6.04
CA LYS A 52 7.54 11.07 6.60
C LYS A 52 7.86 9.80 5.81
N TYR A 53 6.83 9.13 5.31
CA TYR A 53 6.95 7.89 4.53
C TYR A 53 6.86 8.12 3.02
N GLY A 54 7.03 9.35 2.56
CA GLY A 54 7.11 9.67 1.15
C GLY A 54 5.77 9.71 0.41
N LEU A 55 4.64 9.65 1.12
CA LEU A 55 3.35 9.91 0.50
C LEU A 55 3.19 11.42 0.26
N ARG A 56 2.55 11.78 -0.84
CA ARG A 56 2.25 13.16 -1.21
C ARG A 56 0.74 13.39 -1.17
N ARG A 57 0.36 14.55 -0.64
CA ARG A 57 -1.04 14.95 -0.65
C ARG A 57 -1.52 15.13 -2.09
N ILE A 58 -2.65 14.52 -2.40
CA ILE A 58 -3.32 14.70 -3.68
C ILE A 58 -4.11 16.01 -3.61
N PRO A 59 -4.02 16.88 -4.63
CA PRO A 59 -4.75 18.14 -4.66
C PRO A 59 -6.25 17.95 -4.49
N ALA A 60 -6.89 18.84 -3.73
CA ALA A 60 -8.31 18.75 -3.39
C ALA A 60 -9.22 18.74 -4.64
N GLU A 61 -8.79 19.41 -5.69
CA GLU A 61 -9.53 19.50 -6.96
C GLU A 61 -9.65 18.15 -7.69
N LEU A 62 -8.78 17.19 -7.34
CA LEU A 62 -8.85 15.82 -7.83
C LEU A 62 -9.68 14.89 -6.93
N VAL A 63 -10.13 15.40 -5.78
CA VAL A 63 -10.90 14.66 -4.80
C VAL A 63 -12.36 15.05 -4.93
N VAL A 64 -13.21 14.09 -5.26
CA VAL A 64 -14.64 14.33 -5.51
C VAL A 64 -15.40 14.72 -4.23
N ASP A 65 -14.85 14.41 -3.06
CA ASP A 65 -15.50 14.61 -1.76
C ASP A 65 -14.60 15.41 -0.82
N ASP A 66 -15.03 16.64 -0.49
CA ASP A 66 -14.31 17.57 0.40
C ASP A 66 -14.10 17.03 1.83
N SER A 67 -14.84 16.00 2.23
CA SER A 67 -14.67 15.34 3.54
C SER A 67 -13.50 14.37 3.58
N ARG A 68 -12.80 14.13 2.47
CA ARG A 68 -11.72 13.18 2.37
C ARG A 68 -10.40 13.88 2.06
N GLN A 69 -9.34 13.41 2.72
CA GLN A 69 -7.98 13.73 2.34
C GLN A 69 -7.35 12.50 1.70
N LEU A 70 -6.71 12.69 0.54
CA LEU A 70 -6.00 11.62 -0.15
C LEU A 70 -4.51 11.90 -0.16
N TRP A 71 -3.74 10.86 0.11
CA TRP A 71 -2.28 10.85 0.06
C TRP A 71 -1.84 9.70 -0.85
N GLY A 72 -1.00 9.98 -1.82
CA GLY A 72 -0.53 9.01 -2.79
C GLY A 72 0.94 8.66 -2.60
N TRP A 73 1.27 7.39 -2.78
CA TRP A 73 2.62 6.87 -2.86
C TRP A 73 2.82 6.23 -4.23
N HIS A 74 3.90 6.56 -4.93
CA HIS A 74 4.14 6.17 -6.33
C HIS A 74 2.94 6.43 -7.26
N VAL A 75 2.29 7.56 -7.09
CA VAL A 75 1.17 7.98 -7.94
C VAL A 75 1.69 8.91 -9.03
N GLY A 76 1.64 8.45 -10.27
CA GLY A 76 2.09 9.17 -11.45
C GLY A 76 3.60 9.09 -11.72
N PRO A 77 3.99 9.22 -12.99
CA PRO A 77 5.37 8.98 -13.43
C PRO A 77 6.38 9.97 -12.85
N ASN A 78 5.97 11.21 -12.59
CA ASN A 78 6.84 12.27 -12.10
C ASN A 78 6.42 12.84 -10.74
N THR A 79 5.42 12.26 -10.11
CA THR A 79 4.83 12.78 -8.87
C THR A 79 4.32 14.23 -8.96
N ASP A 80 4.26 14.80 -10.15
CA ASP A 80 3.63 16.09 -10.41
C ASP A 80 2.14 15.83 -10.67
N PHE A 81 1.31 16.33 -9.78
CA PHE A 81 -0.14 16.27 -9.92
C PHE A 81 -0.61 17.39 -10.87
N ASP A 82 -0.18 17.35 -12.12
CA ASP A 82 -0.71 18.25 -13.14
C ASP A 82 -2.11 17.79 -13.53
N GLN A 83 -3.11 18.44 -12.99
CA GLN A 83 -4.54 18.14 -13.17
C GLN A 83 -4.97 18.15 -14.63
N SER A 84 -4.35 18.99 -15.47
CA SER A 84 -4.71 19.08 -16.89
C SER A 84 -4.36 17.82 -17.68
N LYS A 85 -3.38 17.05 -17.20
CA LYS A 85 -2.82 15.90 -17.93
C LYS A 85 -3.23 14.55 -17.38
N HIS A 86 -3.51 14.45 -16.07
CA HIS A 86 -3.65 13.17 -15.38
C HIS A 86 -4.84 13.16 -14.40
N PRO A 87 -6.03 12.75 -14.81
CA PRO A 87 -7.10 12.43 -13.89
C PRO A 87 -6.62 11.43 -12.83
N PHE A 88 -6.96 11.68 -11.57
CA PHE A 88 -6.46 10.95 -10.41
C PHE A 88 -6.50 9.42 -10.55
N TYR A 89 -7.60 8.85 -11.07
CA TYR A 89 -7.74 7.40 -11.25
C TYR A 89 -6.69 6.77 -12.17
N ARG A 90 -6.03 7.58 -13.04
CA ARG A 90 -4.92 7.12 -13.89
C ARG A 90 -3.57 7.12 -13.18
N LEU A 91 -3.50 7.77 -12.03
CA LEU A 91 -2.28 7.84 -11.21
C LEU A 91 -2.14 6.63 -10.28
N PHE A 92 -3.26 5.97 -9.96
CA PHE A 92 -3.28 4.79 -9.10
C PHE A 92 -3.24 3.52 -9.95
N THR A 93 -2.06 2.96 -10.12
CA THR A 93 -1.83 1.82 -11.01
C THR A 93 -1.09 0.68 -10.30
N LYS A 94 -1.45 -0.55 -10.66
CA LYS A 94 -0.72 -1.74 -10.22
C LYS A 94 0.70 -1.78 -10.78
N LYS A 95 0.89 -1.34 -12.04
CA LYS A 95 2.18 -1.33 -12.71
C LYS A 95 3.24 -0.56 -11.92
N ASP A 96 2.86 0.57 -11.34
CA ASP A 96 3.77 1.44 -10.58
C ASP A 96 3.75 1.11 -9.08
N ASN A 97 3.05 0.06 -8.69
CA ASN A 97 2.82 -0.31 -7.29
C ASN A 97 2.30 0.87 -6.45
N SER A 98 1.42 1.67 -7.04
CA SER A 98 0.87 2.86 -6.39
C SER A 98 0.05 2.50 -5.16
N SER A 99 0.07 3.34 -4.15
CA SER A 99 -0.75 3.17 -2.94
C SER A 99 -1.42 4.48 -2.56
N LEU A 100 -2.57 4.37 -1.90
CA LEU A 100 -3.34 5.50 -1.42
C LEU A 100 -3.59 5.39 0.08
N ALA A 101 -3.44 6.50 0.78
CA ALA A 101 -4.02 6.68 2.09
C ALA A 101 -5.21 7.64 1.98
N VAL A 102 -6.36 7.18 2.46
CA VAL A 102 -7.61 7.94 2.46
C VAL A 102 -8.04 8.18 3.89
N ILE A 103 -8.22 9.45 4.23
CA ILE A 103 -8.70 9.86 5.55
C ILE A 103 -10.11 10.37 5.36
N ASP A 104 -11.06 9.72 6.02
CA ASP A 104 -12.43 10.20 6.10
C ASP A 104 -12.60 11.04 7.36
N ASP A 105 -12.77 12.33 7.16
CA ASP A 105 -12.94 13.30 8.23
C ASP A 105 -14.31 13.18 8.92
N ARG A 106 -15.32 12.62 8.25
CA ARG A 106 -16.68 12.43 8.80
C ARG A 106 -16.79 11.13 9.59
N GLY A 107 -16.32 10.02 9.02
CA GLY A 107 -16.41 8.70 9.65
C GLY A 107 -15.25 8.37 10.59
N GLY A 108 -14.19 9.16 10.56
CA GLY A 108 -13.00 8.92 11.36
C GLY A 108 -12.24 7.65 10.97
N ALA A 109 -12.50 7.08 9.79
CA ALA A 109 -11.79 5.93 9.26
C ALA A 109 -10.53 6.35 8.51
N LEU A 110 -9.51 5.50 8.60
CA LEU A 110 -8.30 5.55 7.76
C LEU A 110 -8.31 4.34 6.85
N GLN A 111 -8.20 4.56 5.54
CA GLN A 111 -8.06 3.48 4.58
C GLN A 111 -6.67 3.56 3.92
N ILE A 112 -6.04 2.40 3.72
CA ILE A 112 -4.84 2.25 2.89
C ILE A 112 -5.17 1.28 1.76
N VAL A 113 -5.05 1.75 0.53
CA VAL A 113 -5.34 0.99 -0.69
C VAL A 113 -4.02 0.69 -1.40
N PHE A 114 -3.74 -0.57 -1.70
CA PHE A 114 -2.45 -0.97 -2.27
C PHE A 114 -2.54 -2.29 -3.05
N TRP A 115 -1.53 -2.56 -3.91
CA TRP A 115 -1.45 -3.78 -4.74
C TRP A 115 -0.44 -4.81 -4.19
N ASP A 116 0.46 -4.39 -3.32
CA ASP A 116 1.61 -5.18 -2.93
C ASP A 116 1.25 -6.29 -1.93
N LYS A 117 1.41 -7.55 -2.38
CA LYS A 117 1.19 -8.72 -1.53
C LYS A 117 2.21 -8.81 -0.39
N GLY A 118 3.45 -8.34 -0.60
CA GLY A 118 4.46 -8.30 0.45
C GLY A 118 4.06 -7.35 1.57
N TYR A 119 3.55 -6.17 1.22
CA TYR A 119 3.01 -5.24 2.20
C TYR A 119 1.79 -5.81 2.93
N TYR A 120 0.89 -6.53 2.23
CA TYR A 120 -0.20 -7.24 2.88
C TYR A 120 0.28 -8.20 3.97
N HIS A 121 1.30 -9.02 3.69
CA HIS A 121 1.86 -9.93 4.69
C HIS A 121 2.50 -9.18 5.85
N THR A 122 3.18 -8.06 5.59
CA THR A 122 3.74 -7.18 6.62
C THR A 122 2.66 -6.60 7.53
N LEU A 123 1.53 -6.14 6.95
CA LEU A 123 0.38 -5.65 7.71
C LEU A 123 -0.23 -6.73 8.61
N VAL A 124 -0.51 -7.91 8.06
CA VAL A 124 -1.09 -9.02 8.83
C VAL A 124 -0.15 -9.46 9.97
N SER A 125 1.14 -9.60 9.69
CA SER A 125 2.14 -9.93 10.70
C SER A 125 2.25 -8.84 11.77
N GLY A 126 2.27 -7.57 11.35
CA GLY A 126 2.30 -6.43 12.25
C GLY A 126 1.07 -6.34 13.14
N LEU A 127 -0.14 -6.53 12.62
CA LEU A 127 -1.36 -6.57 13.43
C LEU A 127 -1.27 -7.65 14.50
N ARG A 128 -0.85 -8.87 14.13
CA ARG A 128 -0.69 -9.99 15.08
C ARG A 128 0.36 -9.70 16.14
N SER A 129 1.50 -9.14 15.78
CA SER A 129 2.58 -8.79 16.73
C SER A 129 2.15 -7.71 17.72
N HIS A 130 1.14 -6.90 17.39
CA HIS A 130 0.53 -5.90 18.27
C HIS A 130 -0.70 -6.44 19.04
N GLY A 131 -0.89 -7.75 19.05
CA GLY A 131 -1.95 -8.42 19.83
C GLY A 131 -3.33 -8.44 19.15
N TYR A 132 -3.43 -8.03 17.88
CA TYR A 132 -4.67 -8.14 17.13
C TYR A 132 -4.89 -9.58 16.67
N GLN A 133 -6.05 -10.12 16.93
CA GLN A 133 -6.44 -11.48 16.57
C GLN A 133 -7.46 -11.45 15.44
N LEU A 134 -7.32 -12.39 14.49
CA LEU A 134 -8.28 -12.58 13.43
C LEU A 134 -9.60 -13.07 14.04
N GLN A 135 -10.66 -12.31 13.80
CA GLN A 135 -12.02 -12.70 14.18
C GLN A 135 -12.65 -13.53 13.08
N GLN A 136 -13.49 -14.46 13.48
CA GLN A 136 -14.27 -15.24 12.53
C GLN A 136 -15.33 -14.32 11.92
N VAL A 137 -15.12 -13.90 10.69
CA VAL A 137 -16.10 -13.13 9.91
C VAL A 137 -17.06 -14.11 9.23
N LYS A 138 -18.30 -13.70 8.99
CA LYS A 138 -19.30 -14.53 8.32
C LYS A 138 -18.74 -15.14 7.01
N PRO A 139 -19.03 -16.42 6.72
CA PRO A 139 -18.65 -17.05 5.45
C PRO A 139 -19.08 -16.18 4.26
N ALA A 140 -18.25 -16.15 3.22
CA ALA A 140 -18.47 -15.40 1.97
C ALA A 140 -18.14 -13.88 2.00
N THR A 141 -17.41 -13.39 2.98
CA THR A 141 -16.84 -12.04 2.89
C THR A 141 -15.36 -12.14 2.51
N ASN A 142 -14.92 -11.29 1.60
CA ASN A 142 -13.50 -11.09 1.29
C ASN A 142 -12.81 -10.18 2.31
N VAL A 143 -13.37 -10.06 3.52
CA VAL A 143 -12.91 -9.19 4.60
C VAL A 143 -12.33 -10.02 5.73
N LEU A 144 -11.11 -9.69 6.12
CA LEU A 144 -10.42 -10.22 7.30
C LEU A 144 -10.48 -9.17 8.40
N ARG A 145 -11.21 -9.45 9.48
CA ARG A 145 -11.33 -8.54 10.63
C ARG A 145 -10.33 -8.90 11.72
N PHE A 146 -9.60 -7.92 12.17
CA PHE A 146 -8.67 -8.03 13.29
C PHE A 146 -9.10 -7.12 14.44
N GLN A 147 -9.14 -7.69 15.63
CA GLN A 147 -9.47 -6.97 16.87
C GLN A 147 -8.48 -7.34 17.97
N ARG A 148 -8.28 -6.40 18.88
CA ARG A 148 -7.50 -6.61 20.10
C ARG A 148 -8.34 -6.25 21.32
N GLU A 149 -8.34 -7.10 22.32
CA GLU A 149 -8.99 -6.84 23.60
C GLU A 149 -8.46 -5.52 24.22
N GLY A 150 -9.36 -4.70 24.72
CA GLY A 150 -9.05 -3.37 25.28
C GLY A 150 -8.71 -2.28 24.24
N SER A 151 -8.76 -2.58 22.94
CA SER A 151 -8.59 -1.58 21.89
C SER A 151 -9.93 -1.20 21.28
N SER A 152 -10.16 0.11 21.10
CA SER A 152 -11.30 0.60 20.31
C SER A 152 -11.08 0.49 18.79
N VAL A 153 -9.82 0.29 18.35
CA VAL A 153 -9.49 0.22 16.92
C VAL A 153 -9.77 -1.18 16.40
N ILE A 154 -10.51 -1.23 15.30
CA ILE A 154 -10.77 -2.42 14.50
C ILE A 154 -10.00 -2.25 13.18
N ALA A 155 -9.36 -3.32 12.71
CA ALA A 155 -8.67 -3.35 11.44
C ALA A 155 -9.35 -4.36 10.52
N ASP A 156 -9.95 -3.88 9.43
CA ASP A 156 -10.54 -4.71 8.39
C ASP A 156 -9.64 -4.70 7.15
N ILE A 157 -9.30 -5.88 6.64
CA ILE A 157 -8.55 -6.01 5.38
C ILE A 157 -9.47 -6.66 4.36
N THR A 158 -9.85 -5.91 3.34
CA THR A 158 -10.58 -6.41 2.19
C THR A 158 -9.60 -6.85 1.10
N VAL A 159 -9.84 -8.04 0.55
CA VAL A 159 -9.01 -8.63 -0.52
C VAL A 159 -9.85 -8.78 -1.78
N TRP A 160 -9.51 -8.04 -2.85
CA TRP A 160 -10.13 -8.16 -4.16
C TRP A 160 -9.07 -8.58 -5.20
N ALA A 161 -9.04 -9.87 -5.50
CA ALA A 161 -8.00 -10.44 -6.36
C ALA A 161 -6.60 -10.07 -5.84
N ASP A 162 -5.98 -9.05 -6.40
CA ASP A 162 -4.66 -8.55 -6.02
C ASP A 162 -4.68 -7.10 -5.49
N LEU A 163 -5.86 -6.52 -5.30
CA LEU A 163 -6.04 -5.24 -4.63
C LEU A 163 -6.41 -5.47 -3.15
N TYR A 164 -5.71 -4.78 -2.27
CA TYR A 164 -5.89 -4.84 -0.82
C TYR A 164 -6.35 -3.48 -0.28
N VAL A 165 -7.32 -3.51 0.61
CA VAL A 165 -7.78 -2.32 1.32
C VAL A 165 -7.71 -2.59 2.82
N LEU A 166 -6.79 -1.94 3.53
CA LEU A 166 -6.83 -1.87 4.98
C LEU A 166 -7.76 -0.72 5.37
N GLU A 167 -8.72 -0.98 6.23
CA GLU A 167 -9.55 0.04 6.88
C GLU A 167 -9.36 -0.04 8.39
N LEU A 168 -8.95 1.09 9.00
CA LEU A 168 -8.89 1.27 10.44
C LEU A 168 -10.02 2.18 10.87
N HIS A 169 -10.86 1.70 11.78
CA HIS A 169 -11.97 2.46 12.34
C HIS A 169 -12.11 2.18 13.85
N SER A 170 -12.87 3.00 14.57
CA SER A 170 -13.08 2.90 16.02
C SER A 170 -14.51 3.25 16.40
#